data_9844f3f48d41069a6b4f294137003480
#
_entry.id   9844f3f48d41069a6b4f294137003480
#
_cell.length_a   1.000
_cell.length_b   1.000
_cell.length_c   1.000
_cell.angle_alpha   90.00
_cell.angle_beta   90.00
_cell.angle_gamma   90.00
#
_symmetry.space_group_name_H-M   'P 1'
#
loop_
_entity.id
_entity.type
_entity.pdbx_description
1 polymer ?
#
loop_
_entity_poly.entity_id
_entity_poly.type
_entity_poly.pdbx_seq_one_letter_code
_entity_poly.pdbx_strand_id
1 'polypeptide(L)'
;RHAHPLPHDAGTLQKMTTRPLHDSEIQPHNKYKRKMLTIHSYEEFEQHLGQELGKSDWLQVDQERINLFADATLDHQWIHVDPERAKDGPFGQTIVHGYLTLSLLPYLWVQVIKVENIKLLVIYGMDKMKFGQAVLSGQSVRLVAKLHNISNLRGICKVEIKFDIEIKDQKKPALSGIATFLYHFN
;
A
#
# COMPACT_ATOMS: atom_id res chain seq x y z
N ARG A 1 -46.48 40.13 -20.81
CA ARG A 1 -45.29 40.27 -19.90
C ARG A 1 -45.72 39.78 -18.54
N HIS A 2 -45.53 38.49 -18.25
CA HIS A 2 -45.71 37.94 -16.91
C HIS A 2 -44.46 37.17 -16.56
N ALA A 3 -43.74 37.68 -15.59
CA ALA A 3 -42.59 37.01 -14.96
C ALA A 3 -43.11 35.98 -13.94
N HIS A 4 -42.72 34.72 -14.10
CA HIS A 4 -42.91 33.71 -13.05
C HIS A 4 -41.72 33.72 -12.12
N PRO A 5 -41.92 33.67 -10.78
CA PRO A 5 -40.85 33.52 -9.82
C PRO A 5 -40.41 32.04 -9.75
N LEU A 6 -39.10 31.82 -9.66
CA LEU A 6 -38.46 30.52 -9.40
C LEU A 6 -38.67 30.10 -7.92
N PRO A 7 -38.89 28.84 -7.62
CA PRO A 7 -38.94 28.35 -6.25
C PRO A 7 -37.54 28.27 -5.66
N HIS A 8 -37.33 28.93 -4.51
CA HIS A 8 -36.19 28.71 -3.64
C HIS A 8 -36.45 27.42 -2.86
N ASP A 9 -35.75 26.33 -3.24
CA ASP A 9 -35.71 25.14 -2.44
C ASP A 9 -34.38 25.15 -1.67
N ALA A 10 -34.48 25.42 -0.37
CA ALA A 10 -33.36 25.36 0.57
C ALA A 10 -33.14 23.90 0.96
N GLY A 11 -32.42 23.19 0.10
CA GLY A 11 -32.00 21.79 0.35
C GLY A 11 -31.19 21.68 1.63
N THR A 12 -31.75 21.00 2.59
CA THR A 12 -31.19 20.63 3.88
C THR A 12 -29.82 19.95 3.70
N LEU A 13 -28.74 20.60 4.11
CA LEU A 13 -27.40 20.02 4.25
C LEU A 13 -27.46 18.88 5.28
N GLN A 14 -27.59 17.67 4.77
CA GLN A 14 -27.48 16.46 5.58
C GLN A 14 -26.03 16.36 6.07
N LYS A 15 -25.83 16.56 7.38
CA LYS A 15 -24.52 16.39 8.04
C LYS A 15 -24.06 14.95 7.82
N MET A 16 -23.05 14.78 6.96
CA MET A 16 -22.31 13.54 6.91
C MET A 16 -21.60 13.36 8.26
N THR A 17 -22.16 12.50 9.08
CA THR A 17 -21.50 12.03 10.30
C THR A 17 -20.35 11.13 9.89
N THR A 18 -19.13 11.65 9.95
CA THR A 18 -17.91 10.84 9.87
C THR A 18 -17.91 9.89 11.06
N ARG A 19 -18.17 8.62 10.81
CA ARG A 19 -18.02 7.56 11.79
C ARG A 19 -16.52 7.43 12.09
N PRO A 20 -16.06 7.62 13.34
CA PRO A 20 -14.66 7.37 13.66
C PRO A 20 -14.37 5.90 13.41
N LEU A 21 -13.26 5.61 12.72
CA LEU A 21 -12.74 4.26 12.58
C LEU A 21 -12.50 3.72 14.00
N HIS A 22 -13.20 2.66 14.34
CA HIS A 22 -13.09 2.02 15.64
C HIS A 22 -11.76 1.29 15.71
N ASP A 23 -10.89 1.67 16.66
CA ASP A 23 -9.57 1.05 16.93
C ASP A 23 -9.63 -0.42 17.39
N SER A 24 -10.81 -1.04 17.36
CA SER A 24 -11.05 -2.35 17.98
C SER A 24 -10.91 -3.56 17.05
N GLU A 25 -10.59 -3.40 15.77
CA GLU A 25 -10.52 -4.54 14.83
C GLU A 25 -9.11 -4.90 14.33
N ILE A 26 -8.06 -4.28 14.86
CA ILE A 26 -6.69 -4.77 14.64
C ILE A 26 -6.40 -5.83 15.69
N GLN A 27 -6.93 -7.03 15.50
CA GLN A 27 -6.55 -8.21 16.30
C GLN A 27 -5.14 -8.68 15.88
N PRO A 28 -4.16 -8.70 16.79
CA PRO A 28 -2.85 -9.26 16.48
C PRO A 28 -2.92 -10.80 16.61
N HIS A 29 -3.28 -11.49 15.53
CA HIS A 29 -3.12 -12.94 15.48
C HIS A 29 -1.74 -13.30 14.94
N ASN A 30 -0.72 -13.26 15.81
CA ASN A 30 0.41 -14.17 15.64
C ASN A 30 1.18 -14.37 16.95
N LYS A 31 1.19 -15.63 17.46
CA LYS A 31 1.92 -16.07 18.68
C LYS A 31 3.45 -16.10 18.53
N TYR A 32 3.97 -15.80 17.35
CA TYR A 32 5.40 -15.64 17.09
C TYR A 32 5.67 -14.19 16.71
N LYS A 33 5.90 -13.31 17.69
CA LYS A 33 6.43 -11.96 17.42
C LYS A 33 7.76 -12.11 16.71
N ARG A 34 7.76 -12.03 15.38
CA ARG A 34 8.97 -11.90 14.59
C ARG A 34 9.68 -10.65 15.10
N LYS A 35 10.95 -10.81 15.49
CA LYS A 35 11.77 -9.66 15.93
C LYS A 35 11.96 -8.76 14.71
N MET A 36 11.22 -7.67 14.66
CA MET A 36 11.32 -6.66 13.61
C MET A 36 12.68 -5.99 13.72
N LEU A 37 13.35 -5.82 12.58
CA LEU A 37 14.64 -5.12 12.53
C LEU A 37 14.40 -3.66 12.94
N THR A 38 15.19 -3.18 13.91
CA THR A 38 15.15 -1.77 14.35
C THR A 38 16.46 -1.10 13.97
N ILE A 39 16.40 0.08 13.39
CA ILE A 39 17.52 0.89 12.91
C ILE A 39 17.45 2.27 13.56
N HIS A 40 18.59 2.76 14.06
CA HIS A 40 18.67 4.03 14.78
C HIS A 40 19.50 5.09 14.05
N SER A 41 20.33 4.69 13.06
CA SER A 41 21.20 5.59 12.33
C SER A 41 21.47 5.13 10.90
N TYR A 42 22.12 6.01 10.11
CA TYR A 42 22.61 5.69 8.77
C TYR A 42 23.58 4.50 8.79
N GLU A 43 24.54 4.53 9.73
CA GLU A 43 25.60 3.52 9.85
C GLU A 43 25.05 2.13 10.19
N GLU A 44 24.01 2.06 11.03
CA GLU A 44 23.32 0.80 11.31
C GLU A 44 22.59 0.30 10.07
N PHE A 45 21.94 1.21 9.32
CA PHE A 45 21.24 0.83 8.10
C PHE A 45 22.21 0.28 7.04
N GLU A 46 23.37 0.93 6.86
CA GLU A 46 24.39 0.54 5.89
C GLU A 46 24.93 -0.87 6.12
N GLN A 47 24.97 -1.37 7.37
CA GLN A 47 25.42 -2.73 7.70
C GLN A 47 24.53 -3.81 7.06
N HIS A 48 23.33 -3.47 6.66
CA HIS A 48 22.38 -4.38 6.00
C HIS A 48 22.43 -4.33 4.47
N LEU A 49 23.39 -3.60 3.89
CA LEU A 49 23.51 -3.50 2.44
C LEU A 49 23.61 -4.88 1.78
N GLY A 50 22.75 -5.11 0.80
CA GLY A 50 22.69 -6.37 0.06
C GLY A 50 21.93 -7.49 0.79
N GLN A 51 21.41 -7.27 1.99
CA GLN A 51 20.69 -8.28 2.77
C GLN A 51 19.15 -8.13 2.63
N GLU A 52 18.43 -9.25 2.79
CA GLU A 52 16.98 -9.21 3.00
C GLU A 52 16.70 -8.59 4.38
N LEU A 53 15.92 -7.52 4.38
CA LEU A 53 15.53 -6.81 5.61
C LEU A 53 14.37 -7.51 6.30
N GLY A 54 13.55 -8.22 5.56
CA GLY A 54 12.46 -9.02 6.08
C GLY A 54 11.24 -9.05 5.17
N LYS A 55 10.13 -9.50 5.78
CA LYS A 55 8.81 -9.63 5.11
C LYS A 55 7.75 -9.03 6.03
N SER A 56 6.73 -8.43 5.46
CA SER A 56 5.56 -8.00 6.22
C SER A 56 4.66 -9.18 6.60
N ASP A 57 3.66 -8.94 7.41
CA ASP A 57 2.53 -9.84 7.55
C ASP A 57 1.70 -9.89 6.27
N TRP A 58 0.86 -10.93 6.15
CA TRP A 58 -0.08 -11.06 5.06
C TRP A 58 -1.25 -10.10 5.25
N LEU A 59 -1.58 -9.33 4.22
CA LEU A 59 -2.73 -8.45 4.16
C LEU A 59 -3.71 -8.96 3.11
N GLN A 60 -4.92 -9.27 3.52
CA GLN A 60 -6.01 -9.59 2.58
C GLN A 60 -6.51 -8.31 1.90
N VAL A 61 -6.70 -8.39 0.58
CA VAL A 61 -7.28 -7.31 -0.22
C VAL A 61 -8.65 -7.75 -0.72
N ASP A 62 -9.68 -7.34 -0.02
CA ASP A 62 -11.08 -7.66 -0.31
C ASP A 62 -11.70 -6.70 -1.34
N GLN A 63 -12.93 -7.01 -1.77
CA GLN A 63 -13.66 -6.21 -2.74
C GLN A 63 -14.01 -4.82 -2.21
N GLU A 64 -14.26 -4.68 -0.91
CA GLU A 64 -14.57 -3.39 -0.31
C GLU A 64 -13.39 -2.41 -0.46
N ARG A 65 -12.16 -2.87 -0.17
CA ARG A 65 -10.94 -2.07 -0.37
C ARG A 65 -10.71 -1.71 -1.83
N ILE A 66 -11.02 -2.62 -2.76
CA ILE A 66 -10.92 -2.37 -4.20
C ILE A 66 -11.90 -1.28 -4.61
N ASN A 67 -13.16 -1.34 -4.14
CA ASN A 67 -14.18 -0.35 -4.45
C ASN A 67 -13.82 1.04 -3.89
N LEU A 68 -13.34 1.11 -2.63
CA LEU A 68 -12.85 2.36 -2.03
C LEU A 68 -11.69 2.98 -2.83
N PHE A 69 -10.79 2.16 -3.35
CA PHE A 69 -9.69 2.65 -4.19
C PHE A 69 -10.21 3.14 -5.55
N ALA A 70 -11.15 2.43 -6.17
CA ALA A 70 -11.80 2.84 -7.40
C ALA A 70 -12.48 4.21 -7.24
N ASP A 71 -13.21 4.41 -6.13
CA ASP A 71 -13.86 5.69 -5.82
C ASP A 71 -12.85 6.82 -5.62
N ALA A 72 -11.74 6.54 -4.91
CA ALA A 72 -10.70 7.53 -4.62
C ALA A 72 -9.91 7.95 -5.88
N THR A 73 -9.76 7.05 -6.86
CA THR A 73 -8.94 7.26 -8.07
C THR A 73 -9.78 7.46 -9.33
N LEU A 74 -11.09 7.26 -9.25
CA LEU A 74 -12.04 7.28 -10.36
C LEU A 74 -11.79 6.18 -11.42
N ASP A 75 -11.02 5.13 -11.05
CA ASP A 75 -10.77 3.97 -11.90
C ASP A 75 -11.81 2.88 -11.63
N HIS A 76 -12.99 3.02 -12.25
CA HIS A 76 -14.10 2.08 -12.13
C HIS A 76 -14.14 1.08 -13.29
N GLN A 77 -12.98 0.64 -13.80
CA GLN A 77 -12.97 -0.40 -14.82
C GLN A 77 -13.64 -1.67 -14.29
N TRP A 78 -14.51 -2.28 -15.09
CA TRP A 78 -15.35 -3.41 -14.70
C TRP A 78 -14.55 -4.61 -14.12
N ILE A 79 -13.32 -4.83 -14.57
CA ILE A 79 -12.45 -5.90 -14.07
C ILE A 79 -12.14 -5.77 -12.57
N HIS A 80 -12.36 -4.58 -12.00
CA HIS A 80 -12.11 -4.29 -10.59
C HIS A 80 -13.42 -4.25 -9.77
N VAL A 81 -14.49 -3.68 -10.33
CA VAL A 81 -15.67 -3.29 -9.54
C VAL A 81 -16.97 -4.02 -9.90
N ASP A 82 -16.98 -4.88 -10.93
CA ASP A 82 -18.16 -5.63 -11.37
C ASP A 82 -17.93 -7.14 -11.23
N PRO A 83 -18.23 -7.74 -10.05
CA PRO A 83 -18.02 -9.18 -9.83
C PRO A 83 -18.82 -10.08 -10.78
N GLU A 84 -20.03 -9.66 -11.17
CA GLU A 84 -20.87 -10.47 -12.05
C GLU A 84 -20.25 -10.55 -13.45
N ARG A 85 -19.88 -9.42 -14.02
CA ARG A 85 -19.21 -9.39 -15.32
C ARG A 85 -17.83 -10.05 -15.28
N ALA A 86 -17.11 -9.95 -14.17
CA ALA A 86 -15.76 -10.47 -14.03
C ALA A 86 -15.71 -12.01 -14.01
N LYS A 87 -16.83 -12.70 -13.67
CA LYS A 87 -16.92 -14.17 -13.72
C LYS A 87 -16.64 -14.72 -15.12
N ASP A 88 -17.11 -14.02 -16.15
CA ASP A 88 -16.92 -14.41 -17.56
C ASP A 88 -15.68 -13.74 -18.18
N GLY A 89 -14.92 -12.99 -17.38
CA GLY A 89 -13.74 -12.29 -17.80
C GLY A 89 -12.46 -13.15 -17.75
N PRO A 90 -11.33 -12.59 -18.17
CA PRO A 90 -10.06 -13.34 -18.32
C PRO A 90 -9.47 -13.85 -17.00
N PHE A 91 -9.94 -13.35 -15.86
CA PHE A 91 -9.44 -13.72 -14.52
C PHE A 91 -10.45 -14.56 -13.73
N GLY A 92 -11.68 -14.76 -14.22
CA GLY A 92 -12.75 -15.50 -13.55
C GLY A 92 -13.37 -14.81 -12.33
N GLN A 93 -12.82 -13.67 -11.92
CA GLN A 93 -13.35 -12.80 -10.86
C GLN A 93 -12.68 -11.43 -10.94
N THR A 94 -13.10 -10.50 -10.09
CA THR A 94 -12.47 -9.18 -9.99
C THR A 94 -11.03 -9.26 -9.51
N ILE A 95 -10.22 -8.33 -9.99
CA ILE A 95 -8.81 -8.18 -9.62
C ILE A 95 -8.54 -6.86 -8.90
N VAL A 96 -7.53 -6.86 -8.06
CA VAL A 96 -7.00 -5.65 -7.40
C VAL A 96 -6.35 -4.75 -8.42
N HIS A 97 -6.56 -3.44 -8.35
CA HIS A 97 -5.82 -2.47 -9.16
C HIS A 97 -4.31 -2.62 -8.90
N GLY A 98 -3.52 -2.61 -9.95
CA GLY A 98 -2.07 -2.63 -9.80
C GLY A 98 -1.56 -1.48 -8.93
N TYR A 99 -2.13 -0.29 -9.10
CA TYR A 99 -1.80 0.87 -8.28
C TYR A 99 -2.29 0.77 -6.83
N LEU A 100 -3.38 0.07 -6.54
CA LEU A 100 -3.75 -0.25 -5.15
C LEU A 100 -2.67 -1.13 -4.52
N THR A 101 -2.24 -2.19 -5.21
CA THR A 101 -1.16 -3.06 -4.74
C THR A 101 0.12 -2.25 -4.45
N LEU A 102 0.50 -1.32 -5.32
CA LEU A 102 1.64 -0.42 -5.09
C LEU A 102 1.41 0.49 -3.88
N SER A 103 0.22 1.05 -3.73
CA SER A 103 -0.13 1.97 -2.65
C SER A 103 -0.11 1.33 -1.26
N LEU A 104 -0.13 -0.01 -1.18
CA LEU A 104 0.05 -0.75 0.08
C LEU A 104 1.52 -0.78 0.56
N LEU A 105 2.50 -0.47 -0.31
CA LEU A 105 3.92 -0.55 0.02
C LEU A 105 4.30 0.19 1.31
N PRO A 106 3.89 1.45 1.56
CA PRO A 106 4.24 2.16 2.79
C PRO A 106 3.73 1.46 4.06
N TYR A 107 2.49 0.97 4.02
CA TYR A 107 1.88 0.25 5.13
C TYR A 107 2.59 -1.08 5.42
N LEU A 108 2.96 -1.81 4.37
CA LEU A 108 3.68 -3.07 4.49
C LEU A 108 5.14 -2.86 4.91
N TRP A 109 5.77 -1.74 4.49
CA TRP A 109 7.16 -1.41 4.80
C TRP A 109 7.39 -1.21 6.29
N VAL A 110 6.51 -0.48 6.99
CA VAL A 110 6.65 -0.26 8.43
C VAL A 110 6.45 -1.51 9.28
N GLN A 111 6.02 -2.63 8.69
CA GLN A 111 5.95 -3.94 9.32
C GLN A 111 7.24 -4.75 9.10
N VAL A 112 8.05 -4.39 8.12
CA VAL A 112 9.35 -5.04 7.83
C VAL A 112 10.43 -4.50 8.73
N ILE A 113 10.48 -3.17 8.90
CA ILE A 113 11.55 -2.46 9.59
C ILE A 113 10.99 -1.30 10.41
N LYS A 114 11.56 -1.07 11.58
CA LYS A 114 11.33 0.11 12.39
C LYS A 114 12.57 1.00 12.32
N VAL A 115 12.43 2.22 11.84
CA VAL A 115 13.50 3.22 11.87
C VAL A 115 13.17 4.25 12.94
N GLU A 116 14.04 4.40 13.92
CA GLU A 116 13.89 5.33 15.06
C GLU A 116 14.74 6.59 14.83
N ASN A 117 14.57 7.58 15.70
CA ASN A 117 15.30 8.86 15.65
C ASN A 117 15.13 9.63 14.33
N ILE A 118 13.99 9.51 13.68
CA ILE A 118 13.69 10.22 12.43
C ILE A 118 12.68 11.34 12.65
N LYS A 119 12.91 12.45 11.94
CA LYS A 119 11.94 13.57 11.83
C LYS A 119 10.91 13.30 10.76
N LEU A 120 11.36 12.68 9.66
CA LEU A 120 10.54 12.53 8.46
C LEU A 120 10.99 11.32 7.64
N LEU A 121 10.02 10.61 7.09
CA LEU A 121 10.19 9.60 6.04
C LEU A 121 9.40 10.03 4.81
N VAL A 122 10.07 10.07 3.65
CA VAL A 122 9.43 10.39 2.36
C VAL A 122 9.69 9.26 1.37
N ILE A 123 8.65 8.86 0.64
CA ILE A 123 8.82 8.05 -0.57
C ILE A 123 9.21 9.02 -1.68
N TYR A 124 10.42 8.84 -2.20
CA TYR A 124 11.00 9.77 -3.17
C TYR A 124 10.83 9.31 -4.62
N GLY A 125 10.86 8.00 -4.85
CA GLY A 125 10.77 7.48 -6.21
C GLY A 125 10.59 5.97 -6.29
N MET A 126 10.27 5.54 -7.49
CA MET A 126 10.10 4.14 -7.87
C MET A 126 10.83 3.89 -9.18
N ASP A 127 11.63 2.83 -9.24
CA ASP A 127 12.37 2.42 -10.44
C ASP A 127 12.12 0.97 -10.77
N LYS A 128 12.30 0.63 -12.06
CA LYS A 128 12.22 -0.75 -12.58
C LYS A 128 10.92 -1.48 -12.16
N MET A 129 9.83 -0.72 -12.08
CA MET A 129 8.52 -1.24 -11.69
C MET A 129 8.01 -2.23 -12.72
N LYS A 130 7.55 -3.39 -12.24
CA LYS A 130 6.93 -4.42 -13.08
C LYS A 130 5.71 -4.99 -12.38
N PHE A 131 4.54 -4.77 -12.97
CA PHE A 131 3.34 -5.50 -12.59
C PHE A 131 3.44 -6.94 -13.12
N GLY A 132 3.29 -7.89 -12.22
CA GLY A 132 3.41 -9.32 -12.49
C GLY A 132 2.05 -10.00 -12.56
N GLN A 133 1.82 -10.95 -11.63
CA GLN A 133 0.56 -11.68 -11.57
C GLN A 133 -0.55 -10.81 -11.00
N ALA A 134 -1.75 -10.86 -11.60
CA ALA A 134 -2.93 -10.20 -11.06
C ALA A 134 -3.28 -10.77 -9.67
N VAL A 135 -3.59 -9.86 -8.74
CA VAL A 135 -4.11 -10.22 -7.42
C VAL A 135 -5.63 -10.31 -7.54
N LEU A 136 -6.19 -11.46 -7.24
CA LEU A 136 -7.64 -11.66 -7.24
C LEU A 136 -8.26 -11.07 -5.98
N SER A 137 -9.48 -10.56 -6.06
CA SER A 137 -10.23 -10.08 -4.90
C SER A 137 -10.29 -11.16 -3.81
N GLY A 138 -9.97 -10.79 -2.56
CA GLY A 138 -9.90 -11.72 -1.42
C GLY A 138 -8.55 -12.42 -1.22
N GLN A 139 -7.61 -12.33 -2.16
CA GLN A 139 -6.26 -12.84 -1.95
C GLN A 139 -5.46 -11.98 -0.97
N SER A 140 -4.44 -12.58 -0.36
CA SER A 140 -3.54 -11.89 0.55
C SER A 140 -2.20 -11.61 -0.11
N VAL A 141 -1.64 -10.44 0.18
CA VAL A 141 -0.33 -9.99 -0.30
C VAL A 141 0.59 -9.67 0.88
N ARG A 142 1.90 -9.72 0.65
CA ARG A 142 2.91 -9.23 1.59
C ARG A 142 4.11 -8.65 0.86
N LEU A 143 4.82 -7.79 1.54
CA LEU A 143 6.09 -7.22 1.10
C LEU A 143 7.26 -8.14 1.50
N VAL A 144 8.18 -8.35 0.58
CA VAL A 144 9.54 -8.85 0.82
C VAL A 144 10.50 -7.76 0.37
N ALA A 145 11.42 -7.35 1.24
CA ALA A 145 12.32 -6.24 0.95
C ALA A 145 13.77 -6.56 1.23
N LYS A 146 14.66 -6.13 0.32
CA LYS A 146 16.11 -6.23 0.41
C LYS A 146 16.72 -4.84 0.29
N LEU A 147 17.69 -4.50 1.14
CA LEU A 147 18.44 -3.25 0.97
C LEU A 147 19.30 -3.37 -0.29
N HIS A 148 18.96 -2.56 -1.29
CA HIS A 148 19.62 -2.55 -2.59
C HIS A 148 20.78 -1.57 -2.65
N ASN A 149 20.54 -0.35 -2.13
CA ASN A 149 21.52 0.71 -2.07
C ASN A 149 21.22 1.65 -0.91
N ILE A 150 22.25 2.33 -0.42
CA ILE A 150 22.13 3.38 0.59
C ILE A 150 23.18 4.45 0.33
N SER A 151 22.81 5.71 0.52
CA SER A 151 23.74 6.83 0.38
C SER A 151 23.33 7.99 1.29
N ASN A 152 24.33 8.78 1.71
CA ASN A 152 24.11 9.99 2.46
C ASN A 152 24.09 11.19 1.51
N LEU A 153 22.93 11.85 1.43
CA LEU A 153 22.72 13.06 0.64
C LEU A 153 22.75 14.30 1.55
N ARG A 154 23.94 14.70 1.98
CA ARG A 154 24.12 15.89 2.85
C ARG A 154 23.26 15.82 4.13
N GLY A 155 23.30 14.69 4.83
CA GLY A 155 22.54 14.47 6.07
C GLY A 155 21.17 13.80 5.86
N ILE A 156 20.74 13.59 4.62
CA ILE A 156 19.54 12.81 4.31
C ILE A 156 19.96 11.39 3.94
N CYS A 157 19.46 10.40 4.65
CA CYS A 157 19.71 9.01 4.35
C CYS A 157 18.79 8.55 3.21
N LYS A 158 19.35 8.38 2.00
CA LYS A 158 18.65 7.82 0.85
C LYS A 158 18.79 6.31 0.87
N VAL A 159 17.68 5.60 0.98
CA VAL A 159 17.59 4.14 1.00
C VAL A 159 16.85 3.66 -0.23
N GLU A 160 17.46 2.73 -0.98
CA GLU A 160 16.81 2.06 -2.09
C GLU A 160 16.58 0.59 -1.71
N ILE A 161 15.34 0.17 -1.69
CA ILE A 161 14.96 -1.22 -1.46
C ILE A 161 14.53 -1.88 -2.76
N LYS A 162 15.11 -3.03 -3.06
CA LYS A 162 14.52 -3.96 -4.03
C LYS A 162 13.41 -4.71 -3.33
N PHE A 163 12.23 -4.74 -3.93
CA PHE A 163 11.06 -5.34 -3.30
C PHE A 163 10.27 -6.22 -4.25
N ASP A 164 9.59 -7.20 -3.66
CA ASP A 164 8.52 -7.98 -4.27
C ASP A 164 7.28 -7.89 -3.38
N ILE A 165 6.12 -7.68 -3.99
CA ILE A 165 4.83 -7.92 -3.32
C ILE A 165 4.37 -9.31 -3.75
N GLU A 166 4.53 -10.27 -2.82
CA GLU A 166 4.12 -11.65 -3.00
C GLU A 166 2.61 -11.80 -2.85
N ILE A 167 2.02 -12.75 -3.58
CA ILE A 167 0.64 -13.21 -3.40
C ILE A 167 0.71 -14.54 -2.68
N LYS A 168 -0.10 -14.72 -1.64
CA LYS A 168 -0.15 -15.97 -0.87
C LYS A 168 -0.44 -17.16 -1.77
N ASP A 169 0.34 -18.22 -1.59
CA ASP A 169 0.25 -19.49 -2.32
C ASP A 169 0.49 -19.37 -3.85
N GLN A 170 1.10 -18.25 -4.30
CA GLN A 170 1.50 -18.03 -5.67
C GLN A 170 3.01 -17.96 -5.83
N LYS A 171 3.53 -18.44 -6.99
CA LYS A 171 4.97 -18.44 -7.27
C LYS A 171 5.49 -17.10 -7.82
N LYS A 172 4.62 -16.36 -8.50
CA LYS A 172 5.00 -15.08 -9.12
C LYS A 172 4.49 -13.92 -8.28
N PRO A 173 5.29 -12.86 -8.07
CA PRO A 173 4.83 -11.69 -7.35
C PRO A 173 3.79 -10.89 -8.14
N ALA A 174 2.96 -10.16 -7.42
CA ALA A 174 2.03 -9.18 -8.00
C ALA A 174 2.77 -7.97 -8.57
N LEU A 175 3.86 -7.58 -7.90
CA LEU A 175 4.59 -6.37 -8.21
C LEU A 175 6.03 -6.53 -7.75
N SER A 176 6.97 -6.05 -8.56
CA SER A 176 8.40 -5.98 -8.23
C SER A 176 8.95 -4.62 -8.61
N GLY A 177 10.00 -4.17 -7.94
CA GLY A 177 10.66 -2.90 -8.27
C GLY A 177 11.74 -2.50 -7.30
N ILE A 178 12.16 -1.24 -7.43
CA ILE A 178 13.04 -0.55 -6.49
C ILE A 178 12.29 0.67 -5.97
N ALA A 179 12.14 0.77 -4.66
CA ALA A 179 11.55 1.94 -4.00
C ALA A 179 12.66 2.74 -3.32
N THR A 180 12.63 4.05 -3.49
CA THR A 180 13.56 4.99 -2.86
C THR A 180 12.86 5.72 -1.72
N PHE A 181 13.41 5.60 -0.52
CA PHE A 181 13.00 6.32 0.67
C PHE A 181 14.06 7.32 1.09
N LEU A 182 13.62 8.48 1.57
CA LEU A 182 14.48 9.48 2.21
C LEU A 182 14.14 9.54 3.70
N TYR A 183 15.13 9.23 4.52
CA TYR A 183 15.03 9.33 5.98
C TYR A 183 15.79 10.58 6.45
N HIS A 184 15.09 11.42 7.18
CA HIS A 184 15.67 12.56 7.87
C HIS A 184 15.83 12.19 9.34
N PHE A 185 17.05 11.84 9.74
CA PHE A 185 17.38 11.59 11.15
C PHE A 185 17.40 12.90 11.95
N ASN A 186 17.21 12.77 13.29
CA ASN A 186 17.29 13.90 14.23
C ASN A 186 18.70 14.45 14.35
#